data_c804bc63350e517d4ccf08cebaaf7f37
#
_entry.id   c804bc63350e517d4ccf08cebaaf7f37
#
_cell.length_a   1.000
_cell.length_b   1.000
_cell.length_c   1.000
_cell.angle_alpha   90.00
_cell.angle_beta   90.00
_cell.angle_gamma   90.00
#
_symmetry.space_group_name_H-M   'P 1'
#
loop_
_entity.id
_entity.type
_entity.pdbx_description
1 polymer ?
#
loop_
_entity_poly.entity_id
_entity_poly.type
_entity_poly.pdbx_seq_one_letter_code
_entity_poly.pdbx_strand_id
1 'polypeptide(L)'
;MTSFCGSSNTLAASAPQPEKFTNTHIEYKTTWRDMWKVTKAYFRDNRDAATPTFDIPVSALTPQMLDAVAEDSVIKLGHSTTLLKLAERYILIDPVFSERASPVQWMGPKRFHQAPISLEDLPKLDAVIISHDHYDHLDKGSIEILKNKVDVFITPLKVGNHLRDWGVDANKVVELNWWQSTKVSDIEIVATPSQHFSGRGLFDRDETLWASWVI
;
A
#
# COMPACT_ATOMS: atom_id res chain seq x y z
N MET A 1 -28.75 1.82 42.20
CA MET A 1 -27.26 1.72 42.31
C MET A 1 -26.80 0.65 41.37
N THR A 2 -26.44 1.02 40.17
CA THR A 2 -25.91 0.12 39.11
C THR A 2 -24.45 0.47 38.89
N SER A 3 -23.58 -0.45 39.30
CA SER A 3 -22.12 -0.32 39.21
C SER A 3 -21.69 -0.50 37.77
N PHE A 4 -21.10 0.55 37.15
CA PHE A 4 -20.39 0.45 35.88
C PHE A 4 -19.02 -0.20 36.12
N CYS A 5 -18.86 -1.40 35.60
CA CYS A 5 -17.57 -2.07 35.55
C CYS A 5 -16.81 -1.53 34.30
N GLY A 6 -15.90 -0.61 34.53
CA GLY A 6 -15.00 -0.10 33.52
C GLY A 6 -13.94 -1.15 33.18
N SER A 7 -14.01 -1.72 31.99
CA SER A 7 -12.94 -2.57 31.45
C SER A 7 -11.75 -1.67 31.06
N SER A 8 -10.73 -1.67 31.90
CA SER A 8 -9.43 -1.07 31.61
C SER A 8 -8.74 -1.91 30.51
N ASN A 9 -8.73 -1.40 29.27
CA ASN A 9 -7.87 -1.91 28.23
C ASN A 9 -6.42 -1.54 28.60
N THR A 10 -5.73 -2.41 29.30
CA THR A 10 -4.28 -2.36 29.45
C THR A 10 -3.67 -2.63 28.08
N LEU A 11 -3.15 -1.58 27.43
CA LEU A 11 -2.23 -1.69 26.30
C LEU A 11 -1.05 -2.55 26.78
N ALA A 12 -1.02 -3.81 26.39
CA ALA A 12 0.15 -4.66 26.55
C ALA A 12 1.30 -3.95 25.86
N ALA A 13 2.39 -3.69 26.60
CA ALA A 13 3.61 -3.14 26.02
C ALA A 13 4.02 -4.04 24.84
N SER A 14 4.02 -3.47 23.65
CA SER A 14 4.39 -4.21 22.44
C SER A 14 5.82 -4.71 22.60
N ALA A 15 6.03 -6.00 22.35
CA ALA A 15 7.37 -6.58 22.33
C ALA A 15 8.26 -5.75 21.37
N PRO A 16 9.57 -5.61 21.66
CA PRO A 16 10.46 -4.87 20.78
C PRO A 16 10.39 -5.45 19.37
N GLN A 17 10.14 -4.57 18.39
CA GLN A 17 10.05 -4.99 17.00
C GLN A 17 11.44 -5.40 16.48
N PRO A 18 11.53 -6.44 15.64
CA PRO A 18 12.81 -6.87 15.08
C PRO A 18 13.44 -5.73 14.26
N GLU A 19 14.75 -5.70 14.21
CA GLU A 19 15.49 -4.75 13.38
C GLU A 19 15.17 -4.98 11.88
N LYS A 20 15.14 -6.26 11.47
CA LYS A 20 14.77 -6.71 10.11
C LYS A 20 13.75 -7.84 10.15
N PHE A 21 12.89 -7.85 9.14
CA PHE A 21 11.87 -8.89 8.96
C PHE A 21 12.39 -9.98 8.00
N THR A 22 11.83 -11.17 8.11
CA THR A 22 12.18 -12.33 7.26
C THR A 22 10.93 -13.07 6.82
N ASN A 23 10.99 -13.69 5.65
CA ASN A 23 9.91 -14.56 5.18
C ASN A 23 9.77 -15.81 6.07
N THR A 24 8.55 -16.37 6.16
CA THR A 24 8.26 -17.52 7.03
C THR A 24 8.89 -18.84 6.55
N HIS A 25 9.10 -18.99 5.24
CA HIS A 25 9.49 -20.28 4.65
C HIS A 25 10.75 -20.25 3.80
N ILE A 26 11.07 -19.15 3.15
CA ILE A 26 12.21 -19.03 2.24
C ILE A 26 12.99 -17.76 2.56
N GLU A 27 14.25 -17.90 2.87
CA GLU A 27 15.17 -16.76 2.96
C GLU A 27 15.71 -16.41 1.57
N TYR A 28 15.47 -15.19 1.11
CA TYR A 28 16.12 -14.66 -0.08
C TYR A 28 17.48 -14.07 0.30
N LYS A 29 18.54 -14.79 0.00
CA LYS A 29 19.92 -14.28 0.12
C LYS A 29 20.36 -13.71 -1.23
N THR A 30 20.21 -12.41 -1.40
CA THR A 30 20.74 -11.73 -2.58
C THR A 30 22.25 -11.59 -2.43
N THR A 31 23.02 -12.29 -3.28
CA THR A 31 24.48 -12.17 -3.32
C THR A 31 24.91 -11.01 -4.24
N TRP A 32 26.15 -10.52 -4.06
CA TRP A 32 26.76 -9.55 -4.99
C TRP A 32 26.74 -10.03 -6.46
N ARG A 33 26.80 -11.33 -6.66
CA ARG A 33 26.70 -11.97 -7.98
C ARG A 33 25.32 -11.83 -8.59
N ASP A 34 24.28 -11.89 -7.76
CA ASP A 34 22.90 -11.72 -8.20
C ASP A 34 22.60 -10.25 -8.50
N MET A 35 23.07 -9.33 -7.68
CA MET A 35 23.00 -7.88 -7.97
C MET A 35 23.72 -7.56 -9.28
N TRP A 36 24.90 -8.14 -9.53
CA TRP A 36 25.64 -7.94 -10.76
C TRP A 36 24.90 -8.49 -12.00
N LYS A 37 24.23 -9.66 -11.87
CA LYS A 37 23.37 -10.21 -12.92
C LYS A 37 22.19 -9.30 -13.21
N VAL A 38 21.48 -8.82 -12.20
CA VAL A 38 20.34 -7.91 -12.35
C VAL A 38 20.78 -6.60 -13.01
N THR A 39 21.88 -6.01 -12.55
CA THR A 39 22.45 -4.79 -13.13
C THR A 39 22.83 -5.00 -14.59
N LYS A 40 23.48 -6.11 -14.91
CA LYS A 40 23.86 -6.45 -16.28
C LYS A 40 22.65 -6.70 -17.18
N ALA A 41 21.62 -7.38 -16.68
CA ALA A 41 20.35 -7.56 -17.39
C ALA A 41 19.66 -6.21 -17.63
N TYR A 42 19.63 -5.33 -16.65
CA TYR A 42 19.06 -3.98 -16.77
C TYR A 42 19.66 -3.17 -17.95
N PHE A 43 20.98 -3.30 -18.17
CA PHE A 43 21.67 -2.59 -19.26
C PHE A 43 21.73 -3.37 -20.58
N ARG A 44 21.48 -4.69 -20.59
CA ARG A 44 21.57 -5.53 -21.79
C ARG A 44 20.23 -5.84 -22.43
N ASP A 45 19.18 -5.94 -21.61
CA ASP A 45 17.87 -6.32 -22.11
C ASP A 45 17.19 -5.12 -22.79
N ASN A 46 16.96 -5.28 -24.09
CA ASN A 46 16.08 -4.39 -24.81
C ASN A 46 14.65 -4.62 -24.31
N ARG A 47 14.16 -3.68 -23.51
CA ARG A 47 12.82 -3.75 -22.88
C ARG A 47 11.69 -3.35 -23.83
N ASP A 48 11.96 -3.17 -25.13
CA ASP A 48 10.94 -2.77 -26.09
C ASP A 48 9.77 -3.75 -26.13
N ALA A 49 10.05 -5.06 -25.95
CA ALA A 49 9.00 -6.09 -25.85
C ALA A 49 8.19 -6.07 -24.55
N ALA A 50 8.67 -5.40 -23.50
CA ALA A 50 7.97 -5.29 -22.22
C ALA A 50 7.08 -4.06 -22.12
N THR A 51 7.18 -3.15 -23.08
CA THR A 51 6.36 -1.94 -23.14
C THR A 51 5.27 -2.13 -24.18
N PRO A 52 3.99 -1.91 -23.85
CA PRO A 52 2.91 -1.98 -24.84
C PRO A 52 3.18 -1.04 -26.01
N THR A 53 3.00 -1.53 -27.24
CA THR A 53 3.15 -0.74 -28.47
C THR A 53 1.86 -0.05 -28.89
N PHE A 54 0.80 -0.23 -28.12
CA PHE A 54 -0.54 0.35 -28.33
C PHE A 54 -1.01 1.02 -27.04
N ASP A 55 -1.91 1.97 -27.17
CA ASP A 55 -2.53 2.61 -26.02
C ASP A 55 -3.45 1.62 -25.29
N ILE A 56 -3.20 1.42 -24.00
CA ILE A 56 -4.07 0.59 -23.16
C ILE A 56 -5.39 1.33 -22.97
N PRO A 57 -6.53 0.74 -23.38
CA PRO A 57 -7.82 1.40 -23.20
C PRO A 57 -8.16 1.53 -21.71
N VAL A 58 -8.51 2.73 -21.29
CA VAL A 58 -8.90 3.06 -19.93
C VAL A 58 -10.30 3.66 -19.94
N SER A 59 -11.22 3.04 -19.21
CA SER A 59 -12.55 3.61 -19.00
C SER A 59 -12.47 4.69 -17.92
N ALA A 60 -12.67 5.94 -18.28
CA ALA A 60 -12.70 7.04 -17.33
C ALA A 60 -13.79 6.81 -16.29
N LEU A 61 -13.48 7.10 -15.03
CA LEU A 61 -14.40 7.05 -13.90
C LEU A 61 -14.71 8.46 -13.42
N THR A 62 -15.95 8.67 -13.02
CA THR A 62 -16.38 9.92 -12.36
C THR A 62 -16.89 9.63 -10.95
N PRO A 63 -16.91 10.63 -10.05
CA PRO A 63 -17.53 10.48 -8.73
C PRO A 63 -18.96 9.94 -8.81
N GLN A 64 -19.76 10.43 -9.76
CA GLN A 64 -21.15 10.00 -9.96
C GLN A 64 -21.25 8.52 -10.35
N MET A 65 -20.29 8.01 -11.14
CA MET A 65 -20.25 6.58 -11.48
C MET A 65 -19.91 5.74 -10.25
N LEU A 66 -19.01 6.20 -9.40
CA LEU A 66 -18.69 5.51 -8.15
C LEU A 66 -19.87 5.51 -7.17
N ASP A 67 -20.57 6.64 -7.04
CA ASP A 67 -21.77 6.74 -6.19
C ASP A 67 -22.89 5.82 -6.67
N ALA A 68 -23.04 5.67 -8.00
CA ALA A 68 -24.06 4.83 -8.62
C ALA A 68 -23.80 3.32 -8.48
N VAL A 69 -22.61 2.89 -8.05
CA VAL A 69 -22.31 1.49 -7.77
C VAL A 69 -23.10 1.06 -6.54
N ALA A 70 -24.13 0.21 -6.73
CA ALA A 70 -25.06 -0.19 -5.67
C ALA A 70 -24.58 -1.41 -4.87
N GLU A 71 -23.64 -2.19 -5.40
CA GLU A 71 -23.18 -3.46 -4.83
C GLU A 71 -21.72 -3.38 -4.43
N ASP A 72 -21.29 -4.34 -3.62
CA ASP A 72 -19.88 -4.52 -3.29
C ASP A 72 -19.07 -4.71 -4.58
N SER A 73 -18.00 -3.95 -4.71
CA SER A 73 -17.28 -3.87 -5.97
C SER A 73 -15.77 -3.73 -5.79
N VAL A 74 -15.04 -4.28 -6.75
CA VAL A 74 -13.59 -4.17 -6.89
C VAL A 74 -13.28 -3.42 -8.17
N ILE A 75 -12.66 -2.26 -8.05
CA ILE A 75 -12.36 -1.36 -9.16
C ILE A 75 -10.84 -1.21 -9.31
N LYS A 76 -10.29 -1.70 -10.42
CA LYS A 76 -8.85 -1.60 -10.71
C LYS A 76 -8.52 -0.21 -11.25
N LEU A 77 -7.65 0.53 -10.56
CA LEU A 77 -7.27 1.89 -10.93
C LEU A 77 -5.88 1.98 -11.57
N GLY A 78 -5.00 1.05 -11.27
CA GLY A 78 -3.62 1.07 -11.79
C GLY A 78 -2.88 -0.23 -11.55
N HIS A 79 -1.55 -0.21 -11.58
CA HIS A 79 -0.69 -1.37 -11.39
C HIS A 79 -1.07 -2.20 -10.14
N SER A 80 -0.84 -1.65 -8.98
CA SER A 80 -1.23 -2.24 -7.69
C SER A 80 -2.52 -1.63 -7.15
N THR A 81 -2.83 -0.40 -7.53
CA THR A 81 -3.92 0.40 -6.99
C THR A 81 -5.29 -0.19 -7.28
N THR A 82 -6.04 -0.46 -6.24
CA THR A 82 -7.40 -1.02 -6.31
C THR A 82 -8.30 -0.28 -5.34
N LEU A 83 -9.46 0.17 -5.81
CA LEU A 83 -10.52 0.73 -4.98
C LEU A 83 -11.57 -0.35 -4.71
N LEU A 84 -11.89 -0.57 -3.45
CA LEU A 84 -12.98 -1.43 -3.02
C LEU A 84 -14.14 -0.55 -2.57
N LYS A 85 -15.36 -0.90 -2.97
CA LYS A 85 -16.60 -0.48 -2.32
C LYS A 85 -17.17 -1.70 -1.65
N LEU A 86 -17.21 -1.73 -0.32
CA LEU A 86 -17.70 -2.85 0.49
C LEU A 86 -18.58 -2.31 1.60
N ALA A 87 -19.81 -2.81 1.72
CA ALA A 87 -20.77 -2.37 2.73
C ALA A 87 -20.86 -0.83 2.82
N GLU A 88 -20.96 -0.15 1.68
CA GLU A 88 -21.00 1.32 1.52
C GLU A 88 -19.72 2.04 2.01
N ARG A 89 -18.59 1.34 2.17
CA ARG A 89 -17.29 1.89 2.55
C ARG A 89 -16.32 1.89 1.37
N TYR A 90 -15.53 2.95 1.26
CA TYR A 90 -14.48 3.04 0.26
C TYR A 90 -13.12 2.75 0.89
N ILE A 91 -12.46 1.70 0.42
CA ILE A 91 -11.12 1.27 0.85
C ILE A 91 -10.20 1.30 -0.37
N LEU A 92 -9.11 2.05 -0.28
CA LEU A 92 -8.12 2.14 -1.36
C LEU A 92 -6.86 1.35 -1.00
N ILE A 93 -6.45 0.44 -1.88
CA ILE A 93 -5.28 -0.41 -1.67
C ILE A 93 -4.14 0.09 -2.56
N ASP A 94 -2.93 0.21 -1.97
CA ASP A 94 -1.68 0.55 -2.62
C ASP A 94 -1.82 1.73 -3.61
N PRO A 95 -2.15 2.95 -3.13
CA PRO A 95 -2.40 4.09 -4.00
C PRO A 95 -1.11 4.62 -4.62
N VAL A 96 -0.92 4.37 -5.92
CA VAL A 96 0.17 4.88 -6.74
C VAL A 96 -0.41 5.65 -7.91
N PHE A 97 -0.34 6.98 -7.86
CA PHE A 97 -0.86 7.88 -8.89
C PHE A 97 0.25 8.71 -9.56
N SER A 98 1.44 8.74 -9.02
CA SER A 98 2.62 9.33 -9.66
C SER A 98 2.90 8.69 -11.01
N GLU A 99 3.53 9.43 -11.92
CA GLU A 99 3.84 8.95 -13.26
C GLU A 99 4.85 7.79 -13.26
N ARG A 100 5.74 7.77 -12.26
CA ARG A 100 6.80 6.77 -12.13
C ARG A 100 6.85 6.17 -10.73
N ALA A 101 7.03 4.86 -10.68
CA ALA A 101 7.33 4.12 -9.45
C ALA A 101 8.83 4.31 -9.12
N SER A 102 9.16 5.48 -8.55
CA SER A 102 10.54 5.91 -8.35
C SER A 102 10.63 7.01 -7.29
N PRO A 103 11.77 7.16 -6.59
CA PRO A 103 12.00 8.30 -5.70
C PRO A 103 11.99 9.66 -6.43
N VAL A 104 12.19 9.64 -7.75
CA VAL A 104 12.22 10.84 -8.60
C VAL A 104 11.34 10.64 -9.84
N GLN A 105 10.67 11.71 -10.30
CA GLN A 105 9.72 11.59 -11.41
C GLN A 105 10.34 11.78 -12.81
N TRP A 106 11.64 12.02 -12.91
CA TRP A 106 12.38 12.12 -14.17
C TRP A 106 13.05 10.81 -14.59
N MET A 107 13.14 9.80 -13.69
CA MET A 107 13.78 8.50 -13.95
C MET A 107 13.00 7.37 -13.25
N GLY A 108 13.09 6.17 -13.79
CA GLY A 108 12.47 4.96 -13.25
C GLY A 108 11.27 4.48 -14.07
N PRO A 109 10.65 3.37 -13.67
CA PRO A 109 9.53 2.76 -14.39
C PRO A 109 8.35 3.73 -14.52
N LYS A 110 7.90 3.96 -15.74
CA LYS A 110 6.74 4.80 -16.05
C LYS A 110 5.48 3.94 -16.13
N ARG A 111 4.33 4.49 -15.70
CA ARG A 111 3.04 3.83 -15.91
C ARG A 111 2.70 3.75 -17.40
N PHE A 112 2.01 2.71 -17.78
CA PHE A 112 1.61 2.49 -19.19
C PHE A 112 0.31 3.21 -19.56
N HIS A 113 -0.49 3.59 -18.58
CA HIS A 113 -1.74 4.34 -18.78
C HIS A 113 -1.99 5.27 -17.58
N GLN A 114 -2.77 6.30 -17.77
CA GLN A 114 -3.21 7.17 -16.68
C GLN A 114 -4.22 6.44 -15.79
N ALA A 115 -4.33 6.87 -14.53
CA ALA A 115 -5.39 6.39 -13.67
C ALA A 115 -6.77 6.83 -14.23
N PRO A 116 -7.81 5.99 -14.11
CA PRO A 116 -9.13 6.30 -14.67
C PRO A 116 -9.84 7.44 -13.93
N ILE A 117 -9.39 7.81 -12.76
CA ILE A 117 -9.89 8.90 -11.92
C ILE A 117 -8.72 9.56 -11.21
N SER A 118 -8.82 10.86 -10.92
CA SER A 118 -7.80 11.58 -10.12
C SER A 118 -7.97 11.30 -8.62
N LEU A 119 -6.92 11.57 -7.82
CA LEU A 119 -7.01 11.46 -6.36
C LEU A 119 -7.98 12.49 -5.76
N GLU A 120 -8.07 13.66 -6.38
CA GLU A 120 -8.95 14.75 -5.98
C GLU A 120 -10.42 14.38 -6.16
N ASP A 121 -10.74 13.63 -7.23
CA ASP A 121 -12.08 13.19 -7.58
C ASP A 121 -12.53 11.92 -6.85
N LEU A 122 -11.61 11.22 -6.18
CA LEU A 122 -12.00 10.09 -5.33
C LEU A 122 -12.93 10.55 -4.20
N PRO A 123 -13.93 9.75 -3.82
CA PRO A 123 -14.75 10.01 -2.63
C PRO A 123 -13.89 10.07 -1.37
N LYS A 124 -14.49 10.49 -0.26
CA LYS A 124 -13.87 10.31 1.05
C LYS A 124 -13.61 8.80 1.27
N LEU A 125 -12.42 8.47 1.71
CA LEU A 125 -12.02 7.09 1.94
C LEU A 125 -12.11 6.74 3.42
N ASP A 126 -12.76 5.63 3.73
CA ASP A 126 -12.79 5.08 5.09
C ASP A 126 -11.43 4.53 5.48
N ALA A 127 -10.71 3.90 4.53
CA ALA A 127 -9.35 3.42 4.76
C ALA A 127 -8.46 3.49 3.52
N VAL A 128 -7.16 3.60 3.77
CA VAL A 128 -6.09 3.26 2.81
C VAL A 128 -5.30 2.10 3.40
N ILE A 129 -5.09 1.05 2.61
CA ILE A 129 -4.32 -0.13 2.98
C ILE A 129 -3.06 -0.17 2.13
N ILE A 130 -1.90 -0.35 2.77
CA ILE A 130 -0.60 -0.49 2.10
C ILE A 130 -0.07 -1.90 2.32
N SER A 131 0.32 -2.58 1.26
CA SER A 131 0.88 -3.93 1.35
C SER A 131 2.34 -3.95 1.80
N HIS A 132 3.15 -3.03 1.29
CA HIS A 132 4.57 -2.86 1.62
C HIS A 132 5.10 -1.52 1.09
N ASP A 133 6.39 -1.25 1.30
CA ASP A 133 6.97 0.07 1.06
C ASP A 133 7.58 0.31 -0.33
N HIS A 134 7.54 -0.64 -1.27
CA HIS A 134 8.07 -0.42 -2.62
C HIS A 134 7.37 0.73 -3.33
N TYR A 135 8.08 1.39 -4.27
CA TYR A 135 7.60 2.59 -4.97
C TYR A 135 6.36 2.38 -5.84
N ASP A 136 6.11 1.15 -6.28
CA ASP A 136 4.94 0.75 -7.04
C ASP A 136 3.75 0.32 -6.17
N HIS A 137 3.88 0.44 -4.83
CA HIS A 137 2.83 0.18 -3.84
C HIS A 137 2.64 1.35 -2.87
N LEU A 138 3.72 2.05 -2.51
CA LEU A 138 3.69 3.18 -1.59
C LEU A 138 4.26 4.43 -2.28
N ASP A 139 3.39 5.32 -2.71
CA ASP A 139 3.69 6.55 -3.44
C ASP A 139 3.52 7.77 -2.54
N LYS A 140 4.62 8.48 -2.26
CA LYS A 140 4.62 9.68 -1.43
C LYS A 140 3.66 10.74 -1.93
N GLY A 141 3.67 11.02 -3.26
CA GLY A 141 2.81 12.05 -3.84
C GLY A 141 1.33 11.75 -3.63
N SER A 142 0.94 10.47 -3.77
CA SER A 142 -0.42 10.03 -3.49
C SER A 142 -0.80 10.20 -2.02
N ILE A 143 0.09 9.80 -1.09
CA ILE A 143 -0.17 9.92 0.36
C ILE A 143 -0.31 11.38 0.78
N GLU A 144 0.51 12.30 0.26
CA GLU A 144 0.45 13.73 0.58
C GLU A 144 -0.92 14.36 0.21
N ILE A 145 -1.54 13.89 -0.87
CA ILE A 145 -2.90 14.32 -1.27
C ILE A 145 -3.96 13.64 -0.38
N LEU A 146 -3.81 12.33 -0.15
CA LEU A 146 -4.82 11.51 0.53
C LEU A 146 -4.91 11.76 2.03
N LYS A 147 -3.84 12.21 2.71
CA LYS A 147 -3.78 12.33 4.17
C LYS A 147 -4.95 13.11 4.81
N ASN A 148 -5.56 14.03 4.06
CA ASN A 148 -6.70 14.82 4.53
C ASN A 148 -8.06 14.21 4.15
N LYS A 149 -8.11 13.22 3.24
CA LYS A 149 -9.32 12.58 2.71
C LYS A 149 -9.59 11.19 3.30
N VAL A 150 -8.66 10.66 4.10
CA VAL A 150 -8.68 9.29 4.63
C VAL A 150 -8.90 9.33 6.13
N ASP A 151 -9.76 8.45 6.63
CA ASP A 151 -10.00 8.31 8.07
C ASP A 151 -8.89 7.50 8.75
N VAL A 152 -8.44 6.38 8.14
CA VAL A 152 -7.37 5.54 8.68
C VAL A 152 -6.45 4.96 7.59
N PHE A 153 -5.16 4.91 7.89
CA PHE A 153 -4.16 4.19 7.10
C PHE A 153 -3.79 2.90 7.82
N ILE A 154 -3.89 1.77 7.14
CA ILE A 154 -3.58 0.44 7.66
C ILE A 154 -2.35 -0.07 6.93
N THR A 155 -1.31 -0.42 7.67
CA THR A 155 -0.01 -0.79 7.10
C THR A 155 0.60 -1.97 7.87
N PRO A 156 1.53 -2.71 7.27
CA PRO A 156 2.41 -3.58 8.02
C PRO A 156 3.32 -2.78 8.95
N LEU A 157 3.92 -3.46 9.94
CA LEU A 157 4.82 -2.85 10.92
C LEU A 157 5.94 -2.04 10.25
N LYS A 158 6.22 -0.86 10.82
CA LYS A 158 7.23 0.14 10.41
C LYS A 158 6.98 0.84 9.07
N VAL A 159 6.07 0.37 8.20
CA VAL A 159 5.67 1.10 6.98
C VAL A 159 5.00 2.42 7.36
N GLY A 160 4.26 2.46 8.46
CA GLY A 160 3.63 3.66 8.98
C GLY A 160 4.61 4.79 9.32
N ASN A 161 5.91 4.50 9.52
CA ASN A 161 6.94 5.53 9.72
C ASN A 161 7.03 6.45 8.49
N HIS A 162 7.04 5.88 7.28
CA HIS A 162 7.03 6.68 6.04
C HIS A 162 5.83 7.63 5.99
N LEU A 163 4.65 7.16 6.38
CA LEU A 163 3.42 7.98 6.38
C LEU A 163 3.54 9.14 7.37
N ARG A 164 4.01 8.87 8.59
CA ARG A 164 4.25 9.90 9.61
C ARG A 164 5.28 10.93 9.17
N ASP A 165 6.38 10.49 8.55
CA ASP A 165 7.43 11.35 7.99
C ASP A 165 6.89 12.25 6.85
N TRP A 166 5.85 11.82 6.14
CA TRP A 166 5.18 12.61 5.10
C TRP A 166 4.00 13.44 5.62
N GLY A 167 3.83 13.49 6.93
CA GLY A 167 2.88 14.37 7.61
C GLY A 167 1.46 13.80 7.71
N VAL A 168 1.32 12.48 7.71
CA VAL A 168 0.06 11.83 8.13
C VAL A 168 -0.02 11.87 9.65
N ASP A 169 -1.18 12.25 10.19
CA ASP A 169 -1.42 12.24 11.63
C ASP A 169 -1.21 10.81 12.19
N ALA A 170 -0.36 10.71 13.20
CA ALA A 170 -0.04 9.43 13.84
C ALA A 170 -1.29 8.67 14.35
N ASN A 171 -2.33 9.40 14.76
CA ASN A 171 -3.59 8.79 15.22
C ASN A 171 -4.40 8.12 14.09
N LYS A 172 -4.09 8.44 12.84
CA LYS A 172 -4.70 7.81 11.66
C LYS A 172 -3.92 6.59 11.17
N VAL A 173 -2.77 6.23 11.77
CA VAL A 173 -1.91 5.15 11.28
C VAL A 173 -2.03 3.94 12.20
N VAL A 174 -2.56 2.85 11.66
CA VAL A 174 -2.65 1.54 12.31
C VAL A 174 -1.62 0.61 11.68
N GLU A 175 -0.70 0.10 12.49
CA GLU A 175 0.32 -0.85 12.04
C GLU A 175 -0.01 -2.25 12.56
N LEU A 176 0.01 -3.24 11.69
CA LEU A 176 -0.30 -4.63 12.00
C LEU A 176 0.88 -5.56 11.71
N ASN A 177 1.11 -6.49 12.61
CA ASN A 177 1.92 -7.67 12.33
C ASN A 177 1.08 -8.73 11.61
N TRP A 178 1.72 -9.72 11.00
CA TRP A 178 1.03 -10.87 10.44
C TRP A 178 0.10 -11.51 11.48
N TRP A 179 -1.09 -11.88 11.03
CA TRP A 179 -2.18 -12.47 11.81
C TRP A 179 -2.85 -11.52 12.81
N GLN A 180 -2.46 -10.24 12.80
CA GLN A 180 -3.21 -9.22 13.51
C GLN A 180 -4.30 -8.64 12.60
N SER A 181 -5.38 -8.19 13.20
CA SER A 181 -6.50 -7.57 12.51
C SER A 181 -6.89 -6.22 13.11
N THR A 182 -7.59 -5.44 12.32
CA THR A 182 -8.31 -4.23 12.74
C THR A 182 -9.65 -4.18 12.03
N LYS A 183 -10.49 -3.22 12.38
CA LYS A 183 -11.79 -3.03 11.76
C LYS A 183 -11.95 -1.63 11.19
N VAL A 184 -12.56 -1.57 10.03
CA VAL A 184 -13.11 -0.36 9.41
C VAL A 184 -14.61 -0.53 9.40
N SER A 185 -15.31 0.11 10.33
CA SER A 185 -16.70 -0.21 10.65
C SER A 185 -16.88 -1.70 10.97
N ASP A 186 -17.70 -2.41 10.22
CA ASP A 186 -17.96 -3.85 10.39
C ASP A 186 -17.03 -4.74 9.55
N ILE A 187 -16.20 -4.15 8.70
CA ILE A 187 -15.25 -4.88 7.84
C ILE A 187 -14.00 -5.18 8.65
N GLU A 188 -13.70 -6.47 8.82
CA GLU A 188 -12.43 -6.92 9.42
C GLU A 188 -11.33 -7.00 8.37
N ILE A 189 -10.16 -6.46 8.71
CA ILE A 189 -8.98 -6.44 7.85
C ILE A 189 -7.85 -7.14 8.58
N VAL A 190 -7.38 -8.25 8.01
CA VAL A 190 -6.35 -9.11 8.59
C VAL A 190 -5.07 -9.02 7.77
N ALA A 191 -3.95 -8.72 8.42
CA ALA A 191 -2.63 -8.82 7.80
C ALA A 191 -2.19 -10.28 7.76
N THR A 192 -1.80 -10.79 6.59
CA THR A 192 -1.35 -12.17 6.41
C THR A 192 0.05 -12.23 5.80
N PRO A 193 0.84 -13.29 6.09
CA PRO A 193 2.14 -13.47 5.48
C PRO A 193 2.08 -13.54 3.96
N SER A 194 3.03 -12.88 3.31
CA SER A 194 3.30 -13.08 1.88
C SER A 194 4.81 -13.29 1.67
N GLN A 195 5.17 -13.93 0.58
CA GLN A 195 6.56 -14.18 0.22
C GLN A 195 7.08 -12.98 -0.57
N HIS A 196 7.74 -12.04 0.12
CA HIS A 196 8.22 -10.79 -0.48
C HIS A 196 9.45 -10.24 0.27
N PHE A 197 9.77 -9.00 0.06
CA PHE A 197 10.80 -8.22 0.74
C PHE A 197 10.39 -6.73 0.72
N SER A 198 11.05 -5.90 1.52
CA SER A 198 10.83 -4.46 1.58
C SER A 198 12.11 -3.68 1.35
N GLY A 199 11.99 -2.36 1.18
CA GLY A 199 13.09 -1.41 1.05
C GLY A 199 12.87 -0.39 -0.06
N ARG A 200 13.27 0.84 0.20
CA ARG A 200 13.17 1.98 -0.72
C ARG A 200 14.53 2.55 -1.10
N GLY A 201 15.58 2.17 -0.40
CA GLY A 201 16.94 2.64 -0.58
C GLY A 201 17.94 1.50 -0.82
N LEU A 202 19.21 1.82 -0.60
CA LEU A 202 20.30 0.85 -0.81
C LEU A 202 20.58 0.02 0.44
N PHE A 203 20.18 0.45 1.63
CA PHE A 203 20.59 -0.13 2.90
C PHE A 203 19.44 -0.51 3.84
N ASP A 204 18.20 -0.15 3.49
CA ASP A 204 16.99 -0.31 4.28
C ASP A 204 16.21 -1.61 3.98
N ARG A 205 16.85 -2.56 3.27
CA ARG A 205 16.22 -3.83 2.92
C ARG A 205 15.71 -4.57 4.16
N ASP A 206 14.43 -4.97 4.08
CA ASP A 206 13.71 -5.76 5.09
C ASP A 206 13.57 -5.04 6.46
N GLU A 207 13.74 -3.72 6.52
CA GLU A 207 13.55 -2.93 7.75
C GLU A 207 12.07 -2.67 8.06
N THR A 208 11.19 -2.74 7.05
CA THR A 208 9.73 -2.69 7.19
C THR A 208 9.13 -4.05 6.89
N LEU A 209 7.95 -4.35 7.45
CA LEU A 209 7.21 -5.58 7.16
C LEU A 209 6.45 -5.43 5.84
N TRP A 210 6.10 -6.54 5.23
CA TRP A 210 5.18 -6.68 4.10
C TRP A 210 4.03 -7.61 4.46
N ALA A 211 2.87 -7.45 3.82
CA ALA A 211 1.70 -8.27 4.07
C ALA A 211 0.83 -8.44 2.83
N SER A 212 0.10 -9.54 2.76
CA SER A 212 -1.15 -9.66 2.03
C SER A 212 -2.31 -9.32 2.98
N TRP A 213 -3.47 -9.02 2.44
CA TRP A 213 -4.62 -8.59 3.20
C TRP A 213 -5.82 -9.51 2.93
N VAL A 214 -6.50 -9.92 3.98
CA VAL A 214 -7.83 -10.55 3.93
C VAL A 214 -8.82 -9.52 4.45
N ILE A 215 -9.88 -9.30 3.67
CA ILE A 215 -10.93 -8.31 3.93
C ILE A 215 -12.27 -8.99 3.81
#